data_c89ea3249780c545a377e5d4739b8c80
#
_entry.id   c89ea3249780c545a377e5d4739b8c80
#
_cell.length_a   1.000
_cell.length_b   1.000
_cell.length_c   1.000
_cell.angle_alpha   90.00
_cell.angle_beta   90.00
_cell.angle_gamma   90.00
#
_symmetry.space_group_name_H-M   'P 1'
#
loop_
_entity.id
_entity.type
_entity.pdbx_description
1 polymer ?
#
loop_
_entity_poly.entity_id
_entity_poly.type
_entity_poly.pdbx_seq_one_letter_code
_entity_poly.pdbx_strand_id
1 'polypeptide(L)'
;MNIKQYWADVLRQDADAIRTHFAKNAWINWHNTNEHFNVEEFLRANCEYPGNRDGEIQRILCIDDLVITVTHVYRQDEKLHFHVTSIIRTENDRIVSIDEYWGDDGEAPQWRKDLQIGRKIKLEENL
;
A
#
# COMPACT_ATOMS: atom_id res chain seq x y z
N MET A 1 5.71 2.51 -16.74
CA MET A 1 5.71 3.04 -15.37
C MET A 1 6.58 2.18 -14.46
N ASN A 2 7.41 2.82 -13.64
CA ASN A 2 8.27 2.10 -12.70
C ASN A 2 7.56 1.96 -11.34
N ILE A 3 6.85 0.85 -11.17
CA ILE A 3 6.06 0.63 -9.97
C ILE A 3 6.91 0.47 -8.71
N LYS A 4 8.11 -0.09 -8.86
CA LYS A 4 9.00 -0.23 -7.71
C LYS A 4 9.50 1.11 -7.22
N GLN A 5 9.81 2.03 -8.15
CA GLN A 5 10.21 3.37 -7.78
C GLN A 5 9.05 4.14 -7.15
N TYR A 6 7.83 3.97 -7.68
CA TYR A 6 6.65 4.58 -7.09
C TYR A 6 6.50 4.18 -5.62
N TRP A 7 6.57 2.87 -5.33
CA TRP A 7 6.44 2.41 -3.95
C TRP A 7 7.59 2.87 -3.06
N ALA A 8 8.82 2.92 -3.61
CA ALA A 8 9.94 3.46 -2.84
C ALA A 8 9.71 4.91 -2.44
N ASP A 9 9.19 5.71 -3.38
CA ASP A 9 8.88 7.12 -3.12
C ASP A 9 7.75 7.27 -2.10
N VAL A 10 6.72 6.43 -2.18
CA VAL A 10 5.61 6.44 -1.22
C VAL A 10 6.11 6.12 0.18
N LEU A 11 6.94 5.10 0.31
CA LEU A 11 7.46 4.70 1.62
C LEU A 11 8.38 5.76 2.22
N ARG A 12 9.16 6.44 1.38
CA ARG A 12 10.00 7.55 1.83
C ARG A 12 9.20 8.82 2.14
N GLN A 13 7.95 8.86 1.75
CA GLN A 13 7.09 10.04 1.92
C GLN A 13 7.65 11.27 1.20
N ASP A 14 8.20 11.06 0.01
CA ASP A 14 8.75 12.13 -0.82
C ASP A 14 7.67 12.65 -1.76
N ALA A 15 6.98 13.70 -1.35
CA ALA A 15 5.81 14.22 -2.08
C ALA A 15 6.15 14.61 -3.52
N ASP A 16 7.26 15.28 -3.73
CA ASP A 16 7.63 15.72 -5.09
C ASP A 16 7.92 14.53 -5.99
N ALA A 17 8.62 13.52 -5.48
CA ALA A 17 8.91 12.32 -6.25
C ALA A 17 7.61 11.55 -6.56
N ILE A 18 6.73 11.40 -5.57
CA ILE A 18 5.45 10.70 -5.76
C ILE A 18 4.62 11.40 -6.83
N ARG A 19 4.56 12.73 -6.80
CA ARG A 19 3.75 13.52 -7.73
C ARG A 19 4.12 13.24 -9.19
N THR A 20 5.40 12.97 -9.46
CA THR A 20 5.86 12.73 -10.85
C THR A 20 5.24 11.48 -11.47
N HIS A 21 4.73 10.56 -10.67
CA HIS A 21 4.14 9.32 -11.17
C HIS A 21 2.69 9.50 -11.63
N PHE A 22 2.03 10.59 -11.25
CA PHE A 22 0.60 10.78 -11.47
C PHE A 22 0.29 11.66 -12.67
N ALA A 23 -0.81 11.34 -13.35
CA ALA A 23 -1.43 12.25 -14.30
C ALA A 23 -2.10 13.39 -13.53
N LYS A 24 -2.34 14.51 -14.20
CA LYS A 24 -2.81 15.75 -13.58
C LYS A 24 -4.13 15.59 -12.83
N ASN A 25 -5.06 14.85 -13.41
CA ASN A 25 -6.41 14.70 -12.85
C ASN A 25 -6.63 13.33 -12.22
N ALA A 26 -5.57 12.70 -11.78
CA ALA A 26 -5.66 11.38 -11.15
C ALA A 26 -6.39 11.45 -9.82
N TRP A 27 -6.92 10.31 -9.41
CA TRP A 27 -7.61 10.21 -8.13
C TRP A 27 -7.24 8.90 -7.45
N ILE A 28 -7.40 8.88 -6.13
CA ILE A 28 -7.08 7.74 -5.29
C ILE A 28 -8.25 7.50 -4.34
N ASN A 29 -8.68 6.25 -4.24
CA ASN A 29 -9.71 5.83 -3.29
C ASN A 29 -9.11 4.93 -2.23
N TRP A 30 -9.36 5.25 -0.99
CA TRP A 30 -9.09 4.36 0.15
C TRP A 30 -10.41 3.78 0.61
N HIS A 31 -10.65 2.52 0.25
CA HIS A 31 -11.96 1.91 0.47
C HIS A 31 -12.26 1.60 1.93
N ASN A 32 -11.23 1.26 2.71
CA ASN A 32 -11.44 0.93 4.12
C ASN A 32 -12.00 2.10 4.93
N THR A 33 -11.61 3.32 4.58
CA THR A 33 -12.08 4.52 5.26
C THR A 33 -13.07 5.33 4.44
N ASN A 34 -13.44 4.84 3.26
CA ASN A 34 -14.40 5.51 2.36
C ASN A 34 -13.93 6.93 2.01
N GLU A 35 -12.66 7.06 1.64
CA GLU A 35 -12.08 8.35 1.29
C GLU A 35 -11.68 8.40 -0.17
N HIS A 36 -11.93 9.56 -0.79
CA HIS A 36 -11.58 9.85 -2.18
C HIS A 36 -10.65 11.06 -2.20
N PHE A 37 -9.50 10.93 -2.84
CA PHE A 37 -8.48 11.98 -2.87
C PHE A 37 -8.16 12.39 -4.30
N ASN A 38 -7.91 13.69 -4.50
CA ASN A 38 -7.11 14.12 -5.64
C ASN A 38 -5.63 13.89 -5.29
N VAL A 39 -4.73 14.17 -6.24
CA VAL A 39 -3.31 13.88 -6.02
C VAL A 39 -2.75 14.66 -4.82
N GLU A 40 -3.05 15.95 -4.73
CA GLU A 40 -2.50 16.77 -3.64
C GLU A 40 -3.00 16.32 -2.28
N GLU A 41 -4.27 15.92 -2.19
CA GLU A 41 -4.83 15.38 -0.95
C GLU A 41 -4.18 14.07 -0.57
N PHE A 42 -3.96 13.19 -1.56
CA PHE A 42 -3.27 11.93 -1.32
C PHE A 42 -1.84 12.16 -0.81
N LEU A 43 -1.12 13.11 -1.42
CA LEU A 43 0.23 13.43 -0.99
C LEU A 43 0.25 13.91 0.46
N ARG A 44 -0.72 14.74 0.84
CA ARG A 44 -0.83 15.18 2.24
C ARG A 44 -1.13 14.01 3.17
N ALA A 45 -2.10 13.19 2.82
CA ALA A 45 -2.47 12.04 3.66
C ALA A 45 -1.30 11.08 3.84
N ASN A 46 -0.53 10.84 2.78
CA ASN A 46 0.60 9.92 2.84
C ASN A 46 1.83 10.52 3.51
N CYS A 47 2.14 11.79 3.21
CA CYS A 47 3.42 12.38 3.58
C CYS A 47 3.39 13.15 4.90
N GLU A 48 2.22 13.63 5.31
CA GLU A 48 2.08 14.32 6.59
C GLU A 48 1.85 13.36 7.76
N TYR A 49 1.57 12.10 7.48
CA TYR A 49 1.48 11.08 8.52
C TYR A 49 2.88 10.86 9.09
N PRO A 50 3.06 11.04 10.41
CA PRO A 50 4.40 11.09 10.98
C PRO A 50 5.11 9.74 10.95
N GLY A 51 6.43 9.82 10.87
CA GLY A 51 7.33 8.69 11.01
C GLY A 51 7.77 8.07 9.70
N ASN A 52 8.87 7.38 9.75
CA ASN A 52 9.41 6.67 8.60
C ASN A 52 8.70 5.34 8.43
N ARG A 53 8.52 4.94 7.19
CA ARG A 53 7.89 3.66 6.87
C ARG A 53 8.87 2.80 6.08
N ASP A 54 8.79 1.52 6.34
CA ASP A 54 9.44 0.50 5.54
C ASP A 54 8.36 -0.35 4.89
N GLY A 55 8.77 -1.15 3.95
CA GLY A 55 7.83 -2.05 3.32
C GLY A 55 8.46 -2.86 2.21
N GLU A 56 7.70 -3.81 1.73
CA GLU A 56 8.12 -4.62 0.60
C GLU A 56 6.92 -4.93 -0.28
N ILE A 57 7.14 -4.93 -1.58
CA ILE A 57 6.13 -5.34 -2.52
C ILE A 57 6.18 -6.87 -2.60
N GLN A 58 5.09 -7.50 -2.22
CA GLN A 58 5.00 -8.96 -2.22
C GLN A 58 4.55 -9.52 -3.56
N ARG A 59 3.71 -8.77 -4.28
CA ARG A 59 3.21 -9.18 -5.58
C ARG A 59 3.07 -8.00 -6.51
N ILE A 60 3.38 -8.22 -7.78
CA ILE A 60 3.14 -7.27 -8.86
C ILE A 60 2.48 -8.05 -9.99
N LEU A 61 1.30 -7.62 -10.40
CA LEU A 61 0.57 -8.21 -11.53
C LEU A 61 0.29 -7.09 -12.53
N CYS A 62 0.62 -7.33 -13.79
CA CYS A 62 0.39 -6.35 -14.86
C CYS A 62 -0.55 -6.94 -15.88
N ILE A 63 -1.68 -6.27 -16.11
CA ILE A 63 -2.70 -6.69 -17.05
C ILE A 63 -3.10 -5.46 -17.86
N ASP A 64 -2.67 -5.39 -19.11
CA ASP A 64 -2.93 -4.24 -19.98
C ASP A 64 -2.52 -2.92 -19.31
N ASP A 65 -3.47 -2.04 -19.01
CA ASP A 65 -3.22 -0.75 -18.37
C ASP A 65 -3.33 -0.80 -16.85
N LEU A 66 -3.48 -1.99 -16.28
CA LEU A 66 -3.58 -2.18 -14.83
C LEU A 66 -2.28 -2.74 -14.26
N VAL A 67 -1.88 -2.17 -13.13
CA VAL A 67 -0.82 -2.73 -12.29
C VAL A 67 -1.45 -2.98 -10.93
N ILE A 68 -1.40 -4.21 -10.48
CA ILE A 68 -1.93 -4.59 -9.17
C ILE A 68 -0.75 -4.95 -8.29
N THR A 69 -0.65 -4.31 -7.14
CA THR A 69 0.41 -4.63 -6.17
C THR A 69 -0.19 -5.03 -4.85
N VAL A 70 0.50 -5.93 -4.17
CA VAL A 70 0.24 -6.25 -2.76
C VAL A 70 1.51 -5.89 -2.02
N THR A 71 1.39 -4.97 -1.07
CA THR A 71 2.54 -4.42 -0.37
C THR A 71 2.35 -4.56 1.13
N HIS A 72 3.38 -5.03 1.81
CA HIS A 72 3.44 -5.04 3.26
C HIS A 72 4.13 -3.74 3.70
N VAL A 73 3.45 -2.95 4.52
CA VAL A 73 3.96 -1.67 5.04
C VAL A 73 4.07 -1.79 6.55
N TYR A 74 5.17 -1.29 7.10
CA TYR A 74 5.38 -1.38 8.53
C TYR A 74 6.29 -0.24 9.01
N ARG A 75 6.29 -0.04 10.34
CA ARG A 75 7.20 0.87 11.01
C ARG A 75 7.95 0.10 12.07
N GLN A 76 9.27 0.19 12.06
CA GLN A 76 10.09 -0.60 12.98
C GLN A 76 10.00 -0.09 14.42
N ASP A 77 9.83 1.21 14.59
CA ASP A 77 9.79 1.85 15.91
C ASP A 77 8.40 1.79 16.55
N GLU A 78 7.39 1.39 15.79
CA GLU A 78 6.04 1.26 16.28
C GLU A 78 5.46 -0.04 15.74
N LYS A 79 4.30 -0.42 16.24
CA LYS A 79 3.68 -1.68 15.82
C LYS A 79 2.66 -1.45 14.72
N LEU A 80 2.99 -0.56 13.79
CA LEU A 80 2.16 -0.36 12.63
C LEU A 80 2.56 -1.37 11.56
N HIS A 81 1.66 -2.29 11.27
CA HIS A 81 1.86 -3.30 10.23
C HIS A 81 0.56 -3.48 9.48
N PHE A 82 0.58 -3.35 8.18
CA PHE A 82 -0.60 -3.62 7.38
C PHE A 82 -0.20 -4.09 5.98
N HIS A 83 -1.17 -4.72 5.32
CA HIS A 83 -1.03 -5.09 3.92
C HIS A 83 -2.00 -4.26 3.10
N VAL A 84 -1.57 -3.81 1.93
CA VAL A 84 -2.41 -3.04 1.04
C VAL A 84 -2.38 -3.65 -0.35
N THR A 85 -3.59 -3.83 -0.91
CA THR A 85 -3.75 -4.20 -2.32
C THR A 85 -4.11 -2.93 -3.08
N SER A 86 -3.28 -2.58 -4.05
CA SER A 86 -3.46 -1.37 -4.85
C SER A 86 -3.77 -1.77 -6.29
N ILE A 87 -4.89 -1.29 -6.80
CA ILE A 87 -5.28 -1.48 -8.19
C ILE A 87 -5.02 -0.17 -8.90
N ILE A 88 -3.97 -0.14 -9.71
CA ILE A 88 -3.43 1.07 -10.30
C ILE A 88 -3.70 1.06 -11.80
N ARG A 89 -4.42 2.06 -12.28
CA ARG A 89 -4.66 2.22 -13.71
C ARG A 89 -3.72 3.28 -14.26
N THR A 90 -3.10 2.99 -15.39
CA THR A 90 -2.15 3.91 -16.03
C THR A 90 -2.62 4.28 -17.43
N GLU A 91 -2.25 5.49 -17.86
CA GLU A 91 -2.39 5.96 -19.24
C GLU A 91 -1.16 6.79 -19.55
N ASN A 92 -0.57 6.58 -20.73
CA ASN A 92 0.62 7.33 -21.15
C ASN A 92 1.72 7.30 -20.08
N ASP A 93 1.89 6.14 -19.47
CA ASP A 93 2.92 5.88 -18.47
C ASP A 93 2.75 6.68 -17.17
N ARG A 94 1.54 7.16 -16.89
CA ARG A 94 1.21 7.89 -15.67
C ARG A 94 0.02 7.24 -15.00
N ILE A 95 -0.02 7.34 -13.69
CA ILE A 95 -1.15 6.82 -12.90
C ILE A 95 -2.34 7.76 -13.08
N VAL A 96 -3.49 7.21 -13.48
CA VAL A 96 -4.73 7.98 -13.57
C VAL A 96 -5.71 7.65 -12.44
N SER A 97 -5.58 6.50 -11.84
CA SER A 97 -6.41 6.15 -10.67
C SER A 97 -5.78 5.04 -9.85
N ILE A 98 -6.07 5.07 -8.56
CA ILE A 98 -5.70 3.99 -7.66
C ILE A 98 -6.90 3.68 -6.77
N ASP A 99 -7.25 2.39 -6.70
CA ASP A 99 -8.17 1.89 -5.69
C ASP A 99 -7.34 1.07 -4.71
N GLU A 100 -7.41 1.40 -3.43
CA GLU A 100 -6.64 0.70 -2.41
C GLU A 100 -7.54 0.07 -1.36
N TYR A 101 -7.22 -1.17 -1.03
CA TYR A 101 -7.86 -1.96 0.01
C TYR A 101 -6.76 -2.43 0.95
N TRP A 102 -6.88 -2.11 2.22
CA TRP A 102 -5.82 -2.45 3.15
C TRP A 102 -6.41 -2.97 4.46
N GLY A 103 -5.61 -3.72 5.17
CA GLY A 103 -6.00 -4.30 6.44
C GLY A 103 -4.82 -4.36 7.39
N ASP A 104 -5.09 -4.05 8.64
CA ASP A 104 -4.07 -4.15 9.67
C ASP A 104 -3.71 -5.62 9.92
N ASP A 105 -2.42 -5.87 10.10
CA ASP A 105 -1.94 -7.20 10.47
C ASP A 105 -2.28 -7.46 11.92
N GLY A 106 -2.53 -8.71 12.24
CA GLY A 106 -2.86 -9.07 13.62
C GLY A 106 -2.86 -10.56 13.81
N GLU A 107 -3.16 -10.93 15.04
CA GLU A 107 -3.25 -12.31 15.44
C GLU A 107 -4.55 -12.94 14.96
N ALA A 108 -4.53 -14.23 14.73
CA ALA A 108 -5.76 -14.97 14.48
C ALA A 108 -6.68 -14.82 15.70
N PRO A 109 -8.01 -14.78 15.49
CA PRO A 109 -8.95 -14.71 16.61
C PRO A 109 -8.79 -15.90 17.55
N GLN A 110 -9.06 -15.66 18.83
CA GLN A 110 -8.86 -16.68 19.86
C GLN A 110 -9.66 -17.97 19.58
N TRP A 111 -10.88 -17.83 19.07
CA TRP A 111 -11.72 -19.01 18.82
C TRP A 111 -11.08 -19.97 17.80
N ARG A 112 -10.39 -19.42 16.79
CA ARG A 112 -9.68 -20.27 15.81
C ARG A 112 -8.45 -20.91 16.43
N LYS A 113 -7.73 -20.15 17.29
CA LYS A 113 -6.58 -20.72 18.00
C LYS A 113 -7.00 -21.86 18.93
N ASP A 114 -8.10 -21.65 19.64
CA ASP A 114 -8.62 -22.66 20.57
C ASP A 114 -8.99 -23.96 19.86
N LEU A 115 -9.53 -23.85 18.66
CA LEU A 115 -9.92 -25.00 17.86
C LEU A 115 -8.77 -25.56 17.01
N GLN A 116 -7.61 -24.95 17.09
CA GLN A 116 -6.42 -25.35 16.32
C GLN A 116 -6.69 -25.40 14.82
N ILE A 117 -7.44 -24.42 14.32
CA ILE A 117 -7.74 -24.28 12.91
C ILE A 117 -6.62 -23.48 12.25
N GLY A 118 -5.97 -24.08 11.27
CA GLY A 118 -4.90 -23.43 10.54
C GLY A 118 -3.57 -23.42 11.27
N ARG A 119 -2.61 -22.77 10.67
CA ARG A 119 -1.25 -22.62 11.20
C ARG A 119 -0.61 -21.39 10.57
N LYS A 120 0.49 -20.94 11.13
CA LYS A 120 1.19 -19.77 10.60
C LYS A 120 1.73 -20.03 9.20
N ILE A 121 1.63 -19.02 8.35
CA ILE A 121 2.26 -19.05 7.01
C ILE A 121 3.77 -19.09 7.17
N LYS A 122 4.31 -18.21 8.07
CA LYS A 122 5.73 -18.16 8.39
C LYS A 122 5.92 -18.61 9.82
N LEU A 123 6.78 -19.60 10.00
CA LEU A 123 7.02 -20.15 11.34
C LEU A 123 7.87 -19.21 12.18
N GLU A 124 8.85 -18.54 11.56
CA GLU A 124 9.70 -17.60 12.25
C GLU A 124 9.48 -16.23 11.73
N GLU A 125 9.60 -15.38 12.64
CA GLU A 125 9.51 -14.10 12.26
C GLU A 125 10.74 -13.53 12.11
N ASN A 126 11.13 -13.58 12.01
CA ASN A 126 12.11 -13.19 12.03
C ASN A 126 13.01 -13.48 11.62
N LEU A 127 12.68 -14.00 11.64
CA LEU A 127 13.53 -14.29 11.57
C LEU A 127 14.12 -13.64 10.78
#